data_165b0cc840bd5e2aedc773da709e0d13
#
_entry.id   165b0cc840bd5e2aedc773da709e0d13
#
_cell.length_a   1.000
_cell.length_b   1.000
_cell.length_c   1.000
_cell.angle_alpha   90.00
_cell.angle_beta   90.00
_cell.angle_gamma   90.00
#
_symmetry.space_group_name_H-M   'P 1'
#
loop_
_entity.id
_entity.type
_entity.pdbx_description
1 polymer ?
#
loop_
_entity_poly.entity_id
_entity_poly.type
_entity_poly.pdbx_seq_one_letter_code
_entity_poly.pdbx_strand_id
1 'polypeptide(L)'
;GSMLRSTWNAGALPFLADPKTTHAWGGAMAIRREVFSQANLEEVWNKAVSDDLTLTMGVRKLGLTLEFVPQCIAVSYESSTLRETLEFTNRQSLISRIYFPPLWWATAIGHACANLLMAYGCASVLIWSATGAAAYLIGSTCLLLLPLQLVNAVWLFSTVKDLLPVQIQTDVQFLRWHYVMTAPLASVMTLVNTVHSAATRQITWRGITYELRSPSETIVVSRID
;
A
#
# COMPACT_ATOMS: atom_id res chain seq x y z
N GLY A 1 -1.04 -6.74 14.24
CA GLY A 1 -0.16 -6.35 13.13
C GLY A 1 -0.54 -7.03 11.82
N SER A 2 -0.50 -8.36 11.76
CA SER A 2 -0.65 -9.14 10.51
C SER A 2 -1.93 -8.83 9.72
N MET A 3 -3.08 -8.78 10.38
CA MET A 3 -4.35 -8.44 9.73
C MET A 3 -4.33 -7.03 9.13
N LEU A 4 -3.84 -6.06 9.90
CA LEU A 4 -3.73 -4.68 9.45
C LEU A 4 -2.79 -4.55 8.25
N ARG A 5 -1.66 -5.28 8.26
CA ARG A 5 -0.72 -5.36 7.14
C ARG A 5 -1.39 -5.98 5.89
N SER A 6 -2.16 -7.06 6.05
CA SER A 6 -2.92 -7.68 4.96
C SER A 6 -3.93 -6.72 4.35
N THR A 7 -4.70 -6.03 5.19
CA THR A 7 -5.70 -5.05 4.73
C THR A 7 -5.04 -3.88 4.00
N TRP A 8 -3.91 -3.40 4.50
CA TRP A 8 -3.12 -2.34 3.86
C TRP A 8 -2.57 -2.79 2.49
N ASN A 9 -1.98 -3.98 2.41
CA ASN A 9 -1.44 -4.53 1.15
C ASN A 9 -2.53 -4.73 0.09
N ALA A 10 -3.74 -5.11 0.49
CA ALA A 10 -4.85 -5.31 -0.45
C ALA A 10 -5.27 -4.03 -1.17
N GLY A 11 -4.94 -2.86 -0.63
CA GLY A 11 -5.11 -1.57 -1.31
C GLY A 11 -4.34 -1.44 -2.63
N ALA A 12 -3.33 -2.29 -2.86
CA ALA A 12 -2.58 -2.32 -4.12
C ALA A 12 -3.32 -3.09 -5.25
N LEU A 13 -4.27 -3.97 -4.93
CA LEU A 13 -4.93 -4.84 -5.91
C LEU A 13 -5.58 -4.11 -7.10
N PRO A 14 -6.32 -2.99 -6.91
CA PRO A 14 -6.90 -2.27 -8.03
C PRO A 14 -5.84 -1.78 -9.03
N PHE A 15 -4.63 -1.45 -8.55
CA PHE A 15 -3.54 -1.01 -9.40
C PHE A 15 -2.85 -2.16 -10.13
N LEU A 16 -2.86 -3.37 -9.56
CA LEU A 16 -2.30 -4.56 -10.20
C LEU A 16 -3.20 -5.09 -11.33
N ALA A 17 -4.51 -4.90 -11.22
CA ALA A 17 -5.49 -5.38 -12.19
C ALA A 17 -5.53 -4.55 -13.49
N ASP A 18 -5.08 -3.29 -13.47
CA ASP A 18 -5.05 -2.43 -14.66
C ASP A 18 -3.64 -2.48 -15.31
N PRO A 19 -3.54 -2.87 -16.60
CA PRO A 19 -2.25 -2.90 -17.34
C PRO A 19 -1.49 -1.58 -17.33
N LYS A 20 -2.17 -0.44 -17.16
CA LYS A 20 -1.53 0.88 -17.11
C LYS A 20 -0.87 1.18 -15.77
N THR A 21 -1.41 0.62 -14.70
CA THR A 21 -0.95 0.85 -13.33
C THR A 21 -0.28 -0.37 -12.70
N THR A 22 -0.45 -1.57 -13.28
CA THR A 22 0.19 -2.79 -12.77
C THR A 22 1.71 -2.63 -12.70
N HIS A 23 2.29 -3.18 -11.67
CA HIS A 23 3.73 -3.12 -11.43
C HIS A 23 4.25 -4.48 -10.98
N ALA A 24 5.52 -4.71 -11.15
CA ALA A 24 6.16 -5.91 -10.63
C ALA A 24 6.11 -5.92 -9.10
N TRP A 25 6.07 -7.10 -8.52
CA TRP A 25 6.08 -7.31 -7.08
C TRP A 25 7.31 -8.12 -6.69
N GLY A 26 8.20 -7.56 -5.88
CA GLY A 26 9.52 -8.12 -5.57
C GLY A 26 9.53 -9.54 -5.01
N GLY A 27 8.40 -9.98 -4.41
CA GLY A 27 8.25 -11.36 -3.91
C GLY A 27 7.96 -12.41 -4.98
N ALA A 28 7.41 -12.02 -6.16
CA ALA A 28 7.04 -12.94 -7.23
C ALA A 28 7.01 -12.20 -8.58
N MET A 29 8.15 -12.10 -9.25
CA MET A 29 8.25 -11.49 -10.57
C MET A 29 9.14 -12.31 -11.49
N ALA A 30 8.83 -12.26 -12.81
CA ALA A 30 9.62 -12.90 -13.84
C ALA A 30 9.77 -11.95 -15.03
N ILE A 31 10.92 -12.02 -15.70
CA ILE A 31 11.23 -11.20 -16.87
C ILE A 31 12.06 -12.04 -17.85
N ARG A 32 11.89 -11.82 -19.14
CA ARG A 32 12.75 -12.43 -20.16
C ARG A 32 14.17 -11.84 -20.06
N ARG A 33 15.17 -12.69 -20.22
CA ARG A 33 16.59 -12.29 -20.13
C ARG A 33 16.93 -11.15 -21.10
N GLU A 34 16.40 -11.21 -22.31
CA GLU A 34 16.64 -10.20 -23.34
C GLU A 34 16.08 -8.84 -22.90
N VAL A 35 14.89 -8.81 -22.33
CA VAL A 35 14.25 -7.57 -21.82
C VAL A 35 15.01 -7.05 -20.62
N PHE A 36 15.47 -7.92 -19.72
CA PHE A 36 16.31 -7.55 -18.58
C PHE A 36 17.58 -6.82 -19.02
N SER A 37 18.28 -7.37 -20.03
CA SER A 37 19.49 -6.76 -20.59
C SER A 37 19.20 -5.45 -21.35
N GLN A 38 18.13 -5.40 -22.15
CA GLN A 38 17.74 -4.20 -22.89
C GLN A 38 17.34 -3.04 -21.95
N ALA A 39 16.72 -3.36 -20.80
CA ALA A 39 16.36 -2.38 -19.78
C ALA A 39 17.54 -1.95 -18.88
N ASN A 40 18.73 -2.51 -19.09
CA ASN A 40 19.95 -2.28 -18.30
C ASN A 40 19.74 -2.44 -16.79
N LEU A 41 18.94 -3.45 -16.40
CA LEU A 41 18.51 -3.61 -14.99
C LEU A 41 19.69 -3.99 -14.07
N GLU A 42 20.71 -4.66 -14.58
CA GLU A 42 21.89 -5.00 -13.79
C GLU A 42 22.59 -3.76 -13.22
N GLU A 43 22.78 -2.73 -14.04
CA GLU A 43 23.39 -1.47 -13.59
C GLU A 43 22.45 -0.68 -12.67
N VAL A 44 21.16 -0.62 -13.02
CA VAL A 44 20.15 0.10 -12.22
C VAL A 44 20.03 -0.49 -10.81
N TRP A 45 20.03 -1.82 -10.69
CA TRP A 45 19.87 -2.50 -9.39
C TRP A 45 21.06 -2.31 -8.46
N ASN A 46 22.25 -2.05 -8.99
CA ASN A 46 23.43 -1.75 -8.15
C ASN A 46 23.25 -0.49 -7.28
N LYS A 47 22.29 0.38 -7.62
CA LYS A 47 22.08 1.67 -6.93
C LYS A 47 20.65 1.88 -6.47
N ALA A 48 19.75 0.95 -6.73
CA ALA A 48 18.33 1.04 -6.40
C ALA A 48 17.99 0.25 -5.12
N VAL A 49 16.99 0.71 -4.38
CA VAL A 49 16.44 -0.02 -3.23
C VAL A 49 15.29 -0.94 -3.65
N SER A 50 14.57 -0.60 -4.72
CA SER A 50 13.41 -1.35 -5.20
C SER A 50 13.75 -1.97 -6.56
N ASP A 51 13.94 -3.28 -6.56
CA ASP A 51 14.17 -4.09 -7.75
C ASP A 51 12.91 -4.17 -8.62
N ASP A 52 11.74 -4.32 -8.02
CA ASP A 52 10.45 -4.44 -8.65
C ASP A 52 9.99 -3.15 -9.35
N LEU A 53 10.10 -2.01 -8.67
CA LEU A 53 9.68 -0.74 -9.26
C LEU A 53 10.65 -0.25 -10.34
N THR A 54 11.95 -0.48 -10.19
CA THR A 54 12.93 -0.18 -11.26
C THR A 54 12.76 -1.11 -12.46
N LEU A 55 12.45 -2.39 -12.25
CA LEU A 55 12.06 -3.31 -13.33
C LEU A 55 10.83 -2.78 -14.06
N THR A 56 9.78 -2.38 -13.32
CA THR A 56 8.57 -1.79 -13.88
C THR A 56 8.89 -0.58 -14.77
N MET A 57 9.72 0.33 -14.27
CA MET A 57 10.14 1.52 -15.02
C MET A 57 10.94 1.16 -16.27
N GLY A 58 11.86 0.20 -16.17
CA GLY A 58 12.70 -0.26 -17.29
C GLY A 58 11.85 -0.89 -18.39
N VAL A 59 10.94 -1.80 -18.05
CA VAL A 59 10.02 -2.45 -18.99
C VAL A 59 9.14 -1.43 -19.71
N ARG A 60 8.59 -0.46 -18.99
CA ARG A 60 7.75 0.60 -19.59
C ARG A 60 8.53 1.53 -20.52
N LYS A 61 9.79 1.86 -20.20
CA LYS A 61 10.67 2.64 -21.10
C LYS A 61 10.89 1.96 -22.44
N LEU A 62 10.85 0.63 -22.49
CA LEU A 62 10.95 -0.15 -23.71
C LEU A 62 9.60 -0.24 -24.47
N GLY A 63 8.55 0.42 -24.00
CA GLY A 63 7.21 0.34 -24.58
C GLY A 63 6.50 -0.99 -24.34
N LEU A 64 7.00 -1.82 -23.40
CA LEU A 64 6.43 -3.10 -23.04
C LEU A 64 5.47 -2.96 -21.85
N THR A 65 4.58 -3.94 -21.70
CA THR A 65 3.60 -4.01 -20.61
C THR A 65 3.99 -5.08 -19.60
N LEU A 66 3.52 -4.90 -18.37
CA LEU A 66 3.57 -5.92 -17.34
C LEU A 66 2.21 -6.62 -17.26
N GLU A 67 2.23 -7.89 -16.92
CA GLU A 67 1.03 -8.68 -16.69
C GLU A 67 1.00 -9.16 -15.24
N PHE A 68 -0.12 -8.95 -14.59
CA PHE A 68 -0.38 -9.51 -13.27
C PHE A 68 -0.89 -10.94 -13.39
N VAL A 69 -0.22 -11.88 -12.72
CA VAL A 69 -0.58 -13.31 -12.71
C VAL A 69 -1.21 -13.64 -11.36
N PRO A 70 -2.55 -13.65 -11.23
CA PRO A 70 -3.25 -13.86 -9.95
C PRO A 70 -2.88 -15.18 -9.24
N GLN A 71 -2.55 -16.22 -10.00
CA GLN A 71 -2.16 -17.53 -9.48
C GLN A 71 -0.85 -17.51 -8.68
N CYS A 72 -0.08 -16.43 -8.78
CA CYS A 72 1.14 -16.23 -7.99
C CYS A 72 0.88 -15.60 -6.61
N ILE A 73 -0.38 -15.27 -6.28
CA ILE A 73 -0.73 -14.79 -4.94
C ILE A 73 -0.58 -15.95 -3.94
N ALA A 74 0.19 -15.71 -2.89
CA ALA A 74 0.43 -16.66 -1.82
C ALA A 74 0.00 -16.09 -0.46
N VAL A 75 -0.46 -16.97 0.43
CA VAL A 75 -0.74 -16.61 1.82
C VAL A 75 0.55 -16.50 2.60
N SER A 76 0.70 -15.42 3.36
CA SER A 76 1.78 -15.29 4.34
C SER A 76 1.31 -15.78 5.71
N TYR A 77 2.03 -16.73 6.27
CA TYR A 77 1.79 -17.26 7.62
C TYR A 77 2.61 -16.52 8.69
N GLU A 78 3.36 -15.49 8.31
CA GLU A 78 4.15 -14.69 9.23
C GLU A 78 3.25 -13.86 10.16
N SER A 79 3.55 -13.92 11.45
CA SER A 79 2.99 -12.97 12.41
C SER A 79 3.77 -11.66 12.39
N SER A 80 3.11 -10.54 12.53
CA SER A 80 3.75 -9.23 12.68
C SER A 80 3.11 -8.43 13.81
N THR A 81 3.94 -7.75 14.58
CA THR A 81 3.51 -6.77 15.58
C THR A 81 3.02 -5.49 14.88
N LEU A 82 2.38 -4.61 15.63
CA LEU A 82 1.99 -3.30 15.11
C LEU A 82 3.22 -2.47 14.70
N ARG A 83 4.31 -2.54 15.48
CA ARG A 83 5.55 -1.84 15.20
C ARG A 83 6.18 -2.29 13.87
N GLU A 84 6.34 -3.60 13.68
CA GLU A 84 6.86 -4.16 12.43
C GLU A 84 5.98 -3.82 11.23
N THR A 85 4.65 -3.80 11.43
CA THR A 85 3.70 -3.37 10.40
C THR A 85 3.93 -1.90 10.02
N LEU A 86 4.07 -1.00 10.99
CA LEU A 86 4.35 0.42 10.73
C LEU A 86 5.71 0.63 10.06
N GLU A 87 6.75 -0.06 10.52
CA GLU A 87 8.08 0.02 9.91
C GLU A 87 8.03 -0.45 8.44
N PHE A 88 7.34 -1.56 8.17
CA PHE A 88 7.14 -2.06 6.81
C PHE A 88 6.38 -1.06 5.94
N THR A 89 5.21 -0.59 6.39
CA THR A 89 4.34 0.27 5.60
C THR A 89 4.92 1.68 5.39
N ASN A 90 5.64 2.23 6.38
CA ASN A 90 6.41 3.46 6.24
C ASN A 90 7.47 3.35 5.14
N ARG A 91 8.21 2.22 5.11
CA ARG A 91 9.20 1.95 4.06
C ARG A 91 8.54 1.88 2.69
N GLN A 92 7.43 1.15 2.54
CA GLN A 92 6.70 1.05 1.28
C GLN A 92 6.15 2.40 0.82
N SER A 93 5.64 3.22 1.73
CA SER A 93 5.14 4.57 1.42
C SER A 93 6.26 5.48 0.92
N LEU A 94 7.45 5.44 1.55
CA LEU A 94 8.61 6.21 1.09
C LEU A 94 9.11 5.74 -0.28
N ILE A 95 9.20 4.43 -0.50
CA ILE A 95 9.55 3.86 -1.81
C ILE A 95 8.54 4.34 -2.86
N SER A 96 7.23 4.25 -2.59
CA SER A 96 6.20 4.74 -3.50
C SER A 96 6.36 6.23 -3.82
N ARG A 97 6.70 7.06 -2.82
CA ARG A 97 6.95 8.50 -3.04
C ARG A 97 8.10 8.76 -3.99
N ILE A 98 9.17 7.98 -3.92
CA ILE A 98 10.38 8.19 -4.73
C ILE A 98 10.20 7.62 -6.14
N TYR A 99 9.59 6.43 -6.28
CA TYR A 99 9.49 5.71 -7.54
C TYR A 99 8.22 6.01 -8.32
N PHE A 100 7.10 6.31 -7.62
CA PHE A 100 5.79 6.62 -8.23
C PHE A 100 5.12 7.84 -7.57
N PRO A 101 5.69 9.04 -7.67
CA PRO A 101 5.16 10.23 -7.03
C PRO A 101 3.67 10.50 -7.32
N PRO A 102 3.14 10.32 -8.55
CA PRO A 102 1.72 10.56 -8.81
C PRO A 102 0.79 9.64 -8.00
N LEU A 103 1.16 8.36 -7.87
CA LEU A 103 0.39 7.39 -7.07
C LEU A 103 0.47 7.75 -5.58
N TRP A 104 1.66 8.12 -5.09
CA TRP A 104 1.82 8.55 -3.71
C TRP A 104 0.95 9.78 -3.40
N TRP A 105 0.94 10.79 -4.28
CA TRP A 105 0.09 11.98 -4.11
C TRP A 105 -1.40 11.65 -4.13
N ALA A 106 -1.84 10.79 -5.06
CA ALA A 106 -3.24 10.35 -5.12
C ALA A 106 -3.66 9.64 -3.82
N THR A 107 -2.81 8.75 -3.31
CA THR A 107 -3.00 8.05 -2.03
C THR A 107 -3.02 9.03 -0.86
N ALA A 108 -2.07 9.96 -0.82
CA ALA A 108 -1.96 10.99 0.22
C ALA A 108 -3.24 11.84 0.32
N ILE A 109 -3.66 12.40 -0.80
CA ILE A 109 -4.85 13.27 -0.87
C ILE A 109 -6.11 12.45 -0.55
N GLY A 110 -6.27 11.27 -1.15
CA GLY A 110 -7.44 10.43 -0.94
C GLY A 110 -7.63 10.06 0.54
N HIS A 111 -6.58 9.57 1.19
CA HIS A 111 -6.65 9.20 2.60
C HIS A 111 -6.73 10.41 3.53
N ALA A 112 -6.07 11.53 3.21
CA ALA A 112 -6.24 12.76 3.98
C ALA A 112 -7.69 13.26 3.92
N CYS A 113 -8.28 13.37 2.74
CA CYS A 113 -9.69 13.76 2.58
C CYS A 113 -10.62 12.80 3.32
N ALA A 114 -10.47 11.49 3.14
CA ALA A 114 -11.34 10.50 3.77
C ALA A 114 -11.27 10.58 5.31
N ASN A 115 -10.06 10.68 5.90
CA ASN A 115 -9.91 10.76 7.35
C ASN A 115 -10.39 12.11 7.90
N LEU A 116 -10.16 13.24 7.20
CA LEU A 116 -10.67 14.55 7.62
C LEU A 116 -12.20 14.62 7.58
N LEU A 117 -12.82 14.10 6.51
CA LEU A 117 -14.28 14.02 6.40
C LEU A 117 -14.87 13.12 7.50
N MET A 118 -14.22 12.01 7.80
CA MET A 118 -14.64 11.12 8.88
C MET A 118 -14.54 11.81 10.25
N ALA A 119 -13.41 12.51 10.51
CA ALA A 119 -13.21 13.26 11.74
C ALA A 119 -14.24 14.40 11.88
N TYR A 120 -14.50 15.14 10.80
CA TYR A 120 -15.55 16.15 10.75
C TYR A 120 -16.93 15.55 11.04
N GLY A 121 -17.26 14.40 10.43
CA GLY A 121 -18.49 13.68 10.66
C GLY A 121 -18.69 13.30 12.13
N CYS A 122 -17.68 12.71 12.74
CA CYS A 122 -17.70 12.36 14.17
C CYS A 122 -17.87 13.61 15.05
N ALA A 123 -17.09 14.67 14.81
CA ALA A 123 -17.19 15.90 15.58
C ALA A 123 -18.58 16.54 15.47
N SER A 124 -19.12 16.64 14.25
CA SER A 124 -20.44 17.25 14.00
C SER A 124 -21.57 16.52 14.69
N VAL A 125 -21.50 15.19 14.76
CA VAL A 125 -22.49 14.37 15.48
C VAL A 125 -22.35 14.50 17.00
N LEU A 126 -21.11 14.49 17.52
CA LEU A 126 -20.85 14.60 18.96
C LEU A 126 -21.22 15.96 19.55
N ILE A 127 -21.05 17.03 18.78
CA ILE A 127 -21.32 18.41 19.22
C ILE A 127 -22.49 19.06 18.48
N TRP A 128 -23.46 18.25 18.04
CA TRP A 128 -24.58 18.69 17.19
C TRP A 128 -25.36 19.89 17.77
N SER A 129 -25.52 19.95 19.08
CA SER A 129 -26.21 21.05 19.76
C SER A 129 -25.51 22.42 19.59
N ALA A 130 -24.21 22.40 19.29
CA ALA A 130 -23.41 23.62 19.07
C ALA A 130 -23.22 23.93 17.58
N THR A 131 -23.36 22.94 16.67
CA THR A 131 -23.06 23.09 15.24
C THR A 131 -24.24 23.45 14.37
N GLY A 132 -25.47 23.26 14.86
CA GLY A 132 -26.70 23.47 14.10
C GLY A 132 -27.04 22.36 13.09
N ALA A 133 -28.27 22.40 12.57
CA ALA A 133 -28.82 21.31 11.75
C ALA A 133 -28.06 21.04 10.44
N ALA A 134 -27.60 22.08 9.77
CA ALA A 134 -26.88 21.93 8.49
C ALA A 134 -25.55 21.20 8.68
N ALA A 135 -24.75 21.60 9.67
CA ALA A 135 -23.46 20.96 9.94
C ALA A 135 -23.65 19.50 10.39
N TYR A 136 -24.69 19.23 11.18
CA TYR A 136 -25.05 17.87 11.61
C TYR A 136 -25.41 16.98 10.40
N LEU A 137 -26.24 17.48 9.46
CA LEU A 137 -26.62 16.72 8.25
C LEU A 137 -25.42 16.42 7.36
N ILE A 138 -24.56 17.43 7.11
CA ILE A 138 -23.35 17.25 6.32
C ILE A 138 -22.41 16.24 7.02
N GLY A 139 -22.19 16.39 8.32
CA GLY A 139 -21.35 15.49 9.09
C GLY A 139 -21.89 14.05 9.10
N SER A 140 -23.17 13.86 9.29
CA SER A 140 -23.81 12.54 9.23
C SER A 140 -23.62 11.89 7.85
N THR A 141 -23.68 12.67 6.77
CA THR A 141 -23.40 12.19 5.41
C THR A 141 -21.95 11.75 5.26
N CYS A 142 -21.00 12.50 5.83
CA CYS A 142 -19.56 12.11 5.82
C CYS A 142 -19.32 10.77 6.51
N LEU A 143 -20.10 10.40 7.55
CA LEU A 143 -19.96 9.11 8.21
C LEU A 143 -20.35 7.92 7.33
N LEU A 144 -21.04 8.12 6.20
CA LEU A 144 -21.29 7.07 5.21
C LEU A 144 -19.99 6.53 4.56
N LEU A 145 -18.87 7.25 4.69
CA LEU A 145 -17.58 6.73 4.27
C LEU A 145 -17.18 5.46 5.04
N LEU A 146 -17.60 5.31 6.31
CA LEU A 146 -17.28 4.13 7.10
C LEU A 146 -17.92 2.84 6.53
N PRO A 147 -19.24 2.74 6.35
CA PRO A 147 -19.82 1.56 5.72
C PRO A 147 -19.30 1.32 4.30
N LEU A 148 -19.00 2.37 3.54
CA LEU A 148 -18.41 2.24 2.22
C LEU A 148 -17.01 1.58 2.29
N GLN A 149 -16.16 1.99 3.24
CA GLN A 149 -14.86 1.34 3.48
C GLN A 149 -15.02 -0.13 3.87
N LEU A 150 -15.99 -0.46 4.73
CA LEU A 150 -16.26 -1.84 5.15
C LEU A 150 -16.76 -2.70 3.98
N VAL A 151 -17.66 -2.17 3.14
CA VAL A 151 -18.15 -2.86 1.93
C VAL A 151 -17.00 -3.12 0.96
N ASN A 152 -16.14 -2.11 0.73
CA ASN A 152 -14.95 -2.28 -0.11
C ASN A 152 -14.00 -3.34 0.46
N ALA A 153 -13.80 -3.37 1.79
CA ALA A 153 -12.97 -4.39 2.43
C ALA A 153 -13.56 -5.81 2.28
N VAL A 154 -14.89 -5.95 2.37
CA VAL A 154 -15.57 -7.24 2.11
C VAL A 154 -15.32 -7.68 0.67
N TRP A 155 -15.45 -6.77 -0.28
CA TRP A 155 -15.23 -7.05 -1.70
C TRP A 155 -13.78 -7.47 -1.97
N LEU A 156 -12.81 -6.70 -1.49
CA LEU A 156 -11.38 -7.01 -1.64
C LEU A 156 -11.02 -8.35 -1.00
N PHE A 157 -11.51 -8.62 0.23
CA PHE A 157 -11.29 -9.90 0.90
C PHE A 157 -11.82 -11.06 0.06
N SER A 158 -13.06 -10.94 -0.46
CA SER A 158 -13.67 -11.98 -1.27
C SER A 158 -12.88 -12.23 -2.56
N THR A 159 -12.46 -11.15 -3.24
CA THR A 159 -11.65 -11.23 -4.47
C THR A 159 -10.33 -11.96 -4.20
N VAL A 160 -9.60 -11.58 -3.15
CA VAL A 160 -8.32 -12.24 -2.80
C VAL A 160 -8.54 -13.70 -2.44
N LYS A 161 -9.55 -13.99 -1.61
CA LYS A 161 -9.87 -15.35 -1.21
C LYS A 161 -10.12 -16.24 -2.43
N ASP A 162 -10.89 -15.76 -3.42
CA ASP A 162 -11.26 -16.55 -4.60
C ASP A 162 -10.05 -16.81 -5.53
N LEU A 163 -8.96 -16.05 -5.40
CA LEU A 163 -7.69 -16.30 -6.10
C LEU A 163 -6.81 -17.36 -5.40
N LEU A 164 -7.08 -17.69 -4.15
CA LEU A 164 -6.30 -18.66 -3.38
C LEU A 164 -6.71 -20.10 -3.72
N PRO A 165 -5.83 -21.11 -3.52
CA PRO A 165 -6.18 -22.51 -3.62
C PRO A 165 -7.37 -22.86 -2.71
N VAL A 166 -8.28 -23.71 -3.20
CA VAL A 166 -9.55 -24.08 -2.51
C VAL A 166 -9.31 -24.57 -1.07
N GLN A 167 -8.21 -25.31 -0.85
CA GLN A 167 -7.83 -25.80 0.47
C GLN A 167 -7.60 -24.68 1.50
N ILE A 168 -7.09 -23.56 1.03
CA ILE A 168 -6.76 -22.41 1.88
C ILE A 168 -7.97 -21.47 2.06
N GLN A 169 -8.88 -21.45 1.09
CA GLN A 169 -10.06 -20.56 1.13
C GLN A 169 -10.90 -20.75 2.40
N THR A 170 -11.06 -22.00 2.85
CA THR A 170 -11.82 -22.32 4.06
C THR A 170 -11.12 -21.75 5.30
N ASP A 171 -9.80 -21.91 5.40
CA ASP A 171 -9.01 -21.45 6.54
C ASP A 171 -9.02 -19.94 6.66
N VAL A 172 -8.87 -19.22 5.55
CA VAL A 172 -8.88 -17.75 5.57
C VAL A 172 -10.27 -17.15 5.77
N GLN A 173 -11.34 -17.89 5.49
CA GLN A 173 -12.72 -17.41 5.67
C GLN A 173 -13.03 -16.98 7.12
N PHE A 174 -12.44 -17.64 8.11
CA PHE A 174 -12.60 -17.25 9.52
C PHE A 174 -11.99 -15.89 9.84
N LEU A 175 -11.04 -15.43 9.04
CA LEU A 175 -10.36 -14.15 9.22
C LEU A 175 -11.11 -12.98 8.62
N ARG A 176 -12.21 -13.22 7.88
CA ARG A 176 -12.96 -12.19 7.13
C ARG A 176 -13.29 -10.98 7.96
N TRP A 177 -13.93 -11.19 9.12
CA TRP A 177 -14.37 -10.07 9.95
C TRP A 177 -13.21 -9.33 10.59
N HIS A 178 -12.15 -10.02 10.98
CA HIS A 178 -10.93 -9.37 11.46
C HIS A 178 -10.30 -8.48 10.39
N TYR A 179 -10.27 -8.96 9.16
CA TYR A 179 -9.79 -8.19 8.02
C TYR A 179 -10.65 -6.95 7.76
N VAL A 180 -11.97 -7.12 7.67
CA VAL A 180 -12.93 -6.03 7.39
C VAL A 180 -12.85 -4.95 8.46
N MET A 181 -12.81 -5.32 9.73
CA MET A 181 -12.77 -4.37 10.86
C MET A 181 -11.43 -3.62 10.95
N THR A 182 -10.36 -4.10 10.32
CA THR A 182 -9.09 -3.36 10.25
C THR A 182 -9.04 -2.35 9.11
N ALA A 183 -10.00 -2.30 8.19
CA ALA A 183 -9.98 -1.40 7.03
C ALA A 183 -9.95 0.10 7.40
N PRO A 184 -10.74 0.61 8.35
CA PRO A 184 -10.64 1.99 8.80
C PRO A 184 -9.26 2.32 9.40
N LEU A 185 -8.70 1.37 10.18
CA LEU A 185 -7.37 1.52 10.77
C LEU A 185 -6.28 1.53 9.70
N ALA A 186 -6.42 0.74 8.63
CA ALA A 186 -5.51 0.76 7.50
C ALA A 186 -5.52 2.12 6.78
N SER A 187 -6.68 2.77 6.68
CA SER A 187 -6.80 4.13 6.13
C SER A 187 -6.04 5.16 6.99
N VAL A 188 -6.22 5.11 8.31
CA VAL A 188 -5.48 5.97 9.25
C VAL A 188 -3.98 5.69 9.18
N MET A 189 -3.58 4.41 9.15
CA MET A 189 -2.18 4.02 9.02
C MET A 189 -1.56 4.56 7.72
N THR A 190 -2.29 4.51 6.62
CA THR A 190 -1.83 5.07 5.34
C THR A 190 -1.58 6.58 5.45
N LEU A 191 -2.45 7.31 6.14
CA LEU A 191 -2.24 8.74 6.39
C LEU A 191 -0.97 8.98 7.24
N VAL A 192 -0.75 8.20 8.30
CA VAL A 192 0.46 8.28 9.13
C VAL A 192 1.71 7.98 8.29
N ASN A 193 1.67 6.93 7.47
CA ASN A 193 2.77 6.57 6.57
C ASN A 193 3.07 7.68 5.55
N THR A 194 2.03 8.35 5.04
CA THR A 194 2.15 9.46 4.11
C THR A 194 2.86 10.63 4.76
N VAL A 195 2.46 11.03 5.97
CA VAL A 195 3.11 12.11 6.74
C VAL A 195 4.56 11.74 7.03
N HIS A 196 4.82 10.52 7.50
CA HIS A 196 6.17 10.03 7.77
C HIS A 196 7.04 10.08 6.51
N SER A 197 6.56 9.51 5.41
CA SER A 197 7.31 9.48 4.14
C SER A 197 7.50 10.86 3.52
N ALA A 198 6.63 11.84 3.80
CA ALA A 198 6.83 13.23 3.40
C ALA A 198 8.00 13.89 4.13
N ALA A 199 8.21 13.53 5.41
CA ALA A 199 9.18 14.16 6.30
C ALA A 199 10.60 13.60 6.18
N THR A 200 10.78 12.39 5.61
CA THR A 200 12.10 11.73 5.54
C THR A 200 12.39 11.20 4.14
N ARG A 201 13.68 10.95 3.87
CA ARG A 201 14.18 10.19 2.73
C ARG A 201 14.96 8.94 3.16
N GLN A 202 14.93 8.63 4.45
CA GLN A 202 15.69 7.52 5.01
C GLN A 202 14.79 6.35 5.36
N ILE A 203 15.27 5.15 5.07
CA ILE A 203 14.68 3.89 5.50
C ILE A 203 15.74 3.07 6.23
N THR A 204 15.33 2.37 7.29
CA THR A 204 16.17 1.37 7.94
C THR A 204 15.64 -0.02 7.59
N TRP A 205 16.51 -0.86 7.07
CA TRP A 205 16.19 -2.23 6.73
C TRP A 205 17.34 -3.17 7.10
N ARG A 206 17.03 -4.17 7.91
CA ARG A 206 18.01 -5.17 8.40
C ARG A 206 19.27 -4.54 9.01
N GLY A 207 19.10 -3.51 9.84
CA GLY A 207 20.20 -2.83 10.51
C GLY A 207 20.98 -1.84 9.63
N ILE A 208 20.61 -1.68 8.36
CA ILE A 208 21.25 -0.71 7.46
C ILE A 208 20.28 0.44 7.20
N THR A 209 20.76 1.67 7.37
CA THR A 209 20.01 2.89 7.02
C THR A 209 20.43 3.37 5.64
N TYR A 210 19.45 3.51 4.78
CA TYR A 210 19.60 3.99 3.41
C TYR A 210 18.93 5.36 3.25
N GLU A 211 19.56 6.26 2.51
CA GLU A 211 18.96 7.49 2.01
C GLU A 211 18.60 7.31 0.53
N LEU A 212 17.32 7.47 0.20
CA LEU A 212 16.80 7.38 -1.16
C LEU A 212 16.83 8.77 -1.80
N ARG A 213 17.82 9.08 -2.62
CA ARG A 213 17.94 10.35 -3.32
C ARG A 213 17.08 10.42 -4.57
N SER A 214 17.09 9.33 -5.34
CA SER A 214 16.31 9.18 -6.56
C SER A 214 15.98 7.70 -6.81
N PRO A 215 15.18 7.34 -7.82
CA PRO A 215 14.95 5.95 -8.20
C PRO A 215 16.21 5.17 -8.59
N SER A 216 17.27 5.88 -8.97
CA SER A 216 18.55 5.28 -9.41
C SER A 216 19.72 5.64 -8.51
N GLU A 217 19.48 6.25 -7.35
CA GLU A 217 20.55 6.66 -6.44
C GLU A 217 20.14 6.45 -4.98
N THR A 218 20.79 5.49 -4.34
CA THR A 218 20.63 5.17 -2.92
C THR A 218 21.99 5.19 -2.25
N ILE A 219 22.06 5.80 -1.06
CA ILE A 219 23.29 5.90 -0.27
C ILE A 219 23.10 5.16 1.05
N VAL A 220 24.09 4.38 1.45
CA VAL A 220 24.17 3.79 2.79
C VAL A 220 24.66 4.89 3.75
N VAL A 221 23.81 5.23 4.73
CA VAL A 221 24.08 6.28 5.72
C VAL A 221 24.76 5.69 6.96
N SER A 222 24.25 4.56 7.44
CA SER A 222 24.82 3.87 8.62
C SER A 222 24.52 2.37 8.58
N ARG A 223 25.32 1.61 9.33
CA ARG A 223 25.09 0.18 9.62
C ARG A 223 25.10 0.03 11.13
N ILE A 224 24.17 -0.75 11.64
CA ILE A 224 24.17 -1.19 13.04
C ILE A 224 24.86 -2.54 13.02
N ASP A 225 26.09 -2.58 13.57
CA ASP A 225 26.88 -3.79 13.75
C ASP A 225 26.26 -4.71 14.83
#